data_f4a64f91c0de63b8911011dcf0cbc8b9
#
_entry.id   f4a64f91c0de63b8911011dcf0cbc8b9
#
_cell.length_a   1.000
_cell.length_b   1.000
_cell.length_c   1.000
_cell.angle_alpha   90.00
_cell.angle_beta   90.00
_cell.angle_gamma   90.00
#
_symmetry.space_group_name_H-M   'P 1'
#
loop_
_entity.id
_entity.type
_entity.pdbx_description
1 polymer ?
#
loop_
_entity_poly.entity_id
_entity_poly.type
_entity_poly.pdbx_seq_one_letter_code
_entity_poly.pdbx_strand_id
1 'polypeptide(L)'
;FFEDTHVEPRMKIQLHSNEIIKQAVMAGLGLGFLSLHTIGLELEHKLIRMLDVEGAPVVRSWNVVHTQSKMLSPAAESFRYFMLEEAESHLAQRFGMHWPKA
;
A
#
# COMPACT_ATOMS: atom_id res chain seq x y z
N PHE A 1 4.78 3.09 12.80
CA PHE A 1 3.52 3.68 13.30
C PHE A 1 3.32 3.46 14.80
N PHE A 2 3.40 2.21 15.24
CA PHE A 2 3.13 1.89 16.65
C PHE A 2 4.19 2.45 17.60
N GLU A 3 5.44 2.52 17.16
CA GLU A 3 6.52 3.12 17.95
C GLU A 3 6.29 4.61 18.16
N ASP A 4 5.85 5.32 17.10
CA ASP A 4 5.61 6.76 17.13
C ASP A 4 4.41 7.11 18.02
N THR A 5 3.43 6.24 18.11
CA THR A 5 2.23 6.46 18.92
C THR A 5 2.35 5.91 20.33
N HIS A 6 3.45 5.25 20.66
CA HIS A 6 3.69 4.60 21.95
C HIS A 6 2.63 3.57 22.31
N VAL A 7 2.03 2.94 21.31
CA VAL A 7 1.04 1.87 21.48
C VAL A 7 1.67 0.54 21.14
N GLU A 8 1.54 -0.42 22.03
CA GLU A 8 1.99 -1.79 21.79
C GLU A 8 0.79 -2.62 21.32
N PRO A 9 0.77 -3.03 20.03
CA PRO A 9 -0.32 -3.86 19.55
C PRO A 9 -0.23 -5.26 20.10
N ARG A 10 -1.39 -5.90 20.31
CA ARG A 10 -1.44 -7.30 20.66
C ARG A 10 -1.25 -8.13 19.41
N MET A 11 -0.02 -8.56 19.16
CA MET A 11 0.30 -9.37 18.00
C MET A 11 -0.19 -10.79 18.19
N LYS A 12 -1.07 -11.23 17.31
CA LYS A 12 -1.61 -12.58 17.32
C LYS A 12 -0.83 -13.47 16.34
N ILE A 13 -0.56 -12.94 15.15
CA ILE A 13 0.15 -13.64 14.09
C ILE A 13 1.08 -12.63 13.41
N GLN A 14 2.28 -13.07 13.08
CA GLN A 14 3.22 -12.26 12.31
C GLN A 14 3.47 -12.94 10.97
N LEU A 15 3.22 -12.22 9.89
CA LEU A 15 3.34 -12.72 8.53
C LEU A 15 4.27 -11.81 7.72
N HIS A 16 4.96 -12.37 6.73
CA HIS A 16 5.97 -11.65 5.97
C HIS A 16 5.52 -11.21 4.58
N SER A 17 4.34 -11.60 4.13
CA SER A 17 3.80 -11.26 2.82
C SER A 17 2.54 -10.43 2.97
N ASN A 18 2.46 -9.30 2.24
CA ASN A 18 1.27 -8.47 2.22
C ASN A 18 0.05 -9.24 1.72
N GLU A 19 0.22 -10.11 0.74
CA GLU A 19 -0.87 -10.91 0.21
C GLU A 19 -1.40 -11.90 1.25
N ILE A 20 -0.51 -12.52 2.02
CA ILE A 20 -0.92 -13.45 3.08
C ILE A 20 -1.64 -12.68 4.19
N ILE A 21 -1.14 -11.52 4.58
CA ILE A 21 -1.81 -10.67 5.59
C ILE A 21 -3.21 -10.31 5.11
N LYS A 22 -3.33 -9.89 3.85
CA LYS A 22 -4.61 -9.50 3.26
C LYS A 22 -5.59 -10.68 3.29
N GLN A 23 -5.17 -11.86 2.88
CA GLN A 23 -6.01 -13.04 2.91
C GLN A 23 -6.44 -13.42 4.32
N ALA A 24 -5.54 -13.29 5.30
CA ALA A 24 -5.85 -13.55 6.69
C ALA A 24 -6.91 -12.59 7.24
N VAL A 25 -6.81 -11.30 6.87
CA VAL A 25 -7.82 -10.29 7.26
C VAL A 25 -9.17 -10.61 6.63
N MET A 26 -9.18 -10.97 5.35
CA MET A 26 -10.42 -11.34 4.66
C MET A 26 -11.05 -12.60 5.26
N ALA A 27 -10.25 -13.50 5.79
CA ALA A 27 -10.74 -14.70 6.48
C ALA A 27 -11.25 -14.44 7.90
N GLY A 28 -11.15 -13.21 8.39
CA GLY A 28 -11.66 -12.84 9.70
C GLY A 28 -10.75 -13.14 10.87
N LEU A 29 -9.44 -13.35 10.62
CA LEU A 29 -8.48 -13.67 11.68
C LEU A 29 -8.14 -12.48 12.57
N GLY A 30 -8.35 -11.26 12.08
CA GLY A 30 -8.05 -10.07 12.87
C GLY A 30 -7.90 -8.82 12.03
N LEU A 31 -7.18 -7.84 12.56
CA LEU A 31 -6.88 -6.58 11.88
C LEU A 31 -5.48 -6.65 11.28
N GLY A 32 -5.30 -5.97 10.15
CA GLY A 32 -4.01 -5.87 9.49
C GLY A 32 -3.58 -4.43 9.29
N PHE A 33 -2.28 -4.21 9.23
CA PHE A 33 -1.69 -2.92 8.89
C PHE A 33 -0.98 -3.09 7.54
N LEU A 34 -1.55 -2.50 6.49
CA LEU A 34 -1.14 -2.71 5.11
C LEU A 34 -1.11 -1.39 4.34
N SER A 35 -0.36 -1.37 3.24
CA SER A 35 -0.40 -0.25 2.31
C SER A 35 -1.75 -0.20 1.58
N LEU A 36 -2.35 0.99 1.47
CA LEU A 36 -3.60 1.17 0.74
C LEU A 36 -3.50 0.76 -0.72
N HIS A 37 -2.31 0.92 -1.33
CA HIS A 37 -2.12 0.58 -2.74
C HIS A 37 -2.23 -0.92 -3.00
N THR A 38 -2.04 -1.75 -1.98
CA THR A 38 -2.11 -3.21 -2.14
C THR A 38 -3.52 -3.77 -1.94
N ILE A 39 -4.45 -2.97 -1.44
CA ILE A 39 -5.80 -3.43 -1.10
C ILE A 39 -6.91 -2.71 -1.88
N GLY A 40 -6.55 -2.03 -2.98
CA GLY A 40 -7.51 -1.23 -3.74
C GLY A 40 -8.70 -2.04 -4.26
N LEU A 41 -8.45 -3.21 -4.83
CA LEU A 41 -9.53 -4.06 -5.35
C LEU A 41 -10.43 -4.59 -4.23
N GLU A 42 -9.85 -4.97 -3.11
CA GLU A 42 -10.60 -5.51 -1.98
C GLU A 42 -11.49 -4.44 -1.34
N LEU A 43 -11.02 -3.20 -1.26
CA LEU A 43 -11.84 -2.08 -0.81
C LEU A 43 -12.98 -1.79 -1.79
N GLU A 44 -12.69 -1.81 -3.09
CA GLU A 44 -13.69 -1.57 -4.14
C GLU A 44 -14.81 -2.61 -4.08
N HIS A 45 -14.47 -3.88 -3.84
CA HIS A 45 -15.44 -4.97 -3.74
C HIS A 45 -15.98 -5.20 -2.34
N LYS A 46 -15.63 -4.34 -1.38
CA LYS A 46 -16.10 -4.39 0.02
C LYS A 46 -15.71 -5.68 0.74
N LEU A 47 -14.60 -6.28 0.35
CA LEU A 47 -14.06 -7.47 1.01
C LEU A 47 -13.29 -7.13 2.28
N ILE A 48 -12.77 -5.90 2.35
CA ILE A 48 -12.04 -5.35 3.48
C ILE A 48 -12.60 -3.96 3.78
N ARG A 49 -12.56 -3.58 5.04
CA ARG A 49 -12.93 -2.23 5.47
C ARG A 49 -11.73 -1.54 6.09
N MET A 50 -11.56 -0.27 5.75
CA MET A 50 -10.55 0.56 6.37
C MET A 50 -11.09 1.16 7.67
N LEU A 51 -10.35 0.97 8.77
CA LEU A 51 -10.72 1.56 10.04
C LEU A 51 -10.17 2.98 10.17
N ASP A 52 -10.95 3.85 10.78
CA ASP A 52 -10.55 5.22 11.04
C ASP A 52 -9.77 5.25 12.36
N VAL A 53 -8.46 5.33 12.25
CA VAL A 53 -7.55 5.32 13.39
C VAL A 53 -6.73 6.60 13.38
N GLU A 54 -6.60 7.23 14.55
CA GLU A 54 -5.81 8.45 14.69
C GLU A 54 -4.35 8.19 14.32
N GLY A 55 -3.79 9.06 13.48
CA GLY A 55 -2.42 8.93 12.99
C GLY A 55 -2.26 8.03 11.78
N ALA A 56 -3.32 7.39 11.31
CA ALA A 56 -3.32 6.62 10.09
C ALA A 56 -4.18 7.31 9.03
N PRO A 57 -3.88 7.16 7.73
CA PRO A 57 -2.77 6.43 7.15
C PRO A 57 -1.44 7.17 7.28
N VAL A 58 -0.35 6.44 7.27
CA VAL A 58 1.00 7.00 7.24
C VAL A 58 1.38 7.20 5.78
N VAL A 59 1.73 8.44 5.42
CA VAL A 59 2.14 8.77 4.05
C VAL A 59 3.63 8.50 3.89
N ARG A 60 3.98 7.75 2.86
CA ARG A 60 5.37 7.38 2.56
C ARG A 60 5.69 7.67 1.11
N SER A 61 6.98 7.89 0.83
CA SER A 61 7.47 8.11 -0.53
C SER A 61 7.97 6.82 -1.14
N TRP A 62 7.67 6.61 -2.41
CA TRP A 62 8.21 5.51 -3.20
C TRP A 62 9.28 6.04 -4.13
N ASN A 63 10.35 5.31 -4.27
CA ASN A 63 11.48 5.69 -5.11
C ASN A 63 11.71 4.66 -6.21
N VAL A 64 11.96 5.15 -7.42
CA VAL A 64 12.36 4.29 -8.54
C VAL A 64 13.88 4.23 -8.56
N VAL A 65 14.43 3.03 -8.47
CA VAL A 65 15.88 2.82 -8.37
C VAL A 65 16.38 1.95 -9.51
N HIS A 66 17.49 2.33 -10.11
CA HIS A 66 18.18 1.51 -11.10
C HIS A 66 19.68 1.73 -10.99
N THR A 67 20.47 0.81 -11.56
CA THR A 67 21.92 0.90 -11.54
C THR A 67 22.38 2.06 -12.42
N GLN A 68 23.19 2.94 -11.87
CA GLN A 68 23.67 4.13 -12.57
C GLN A 68 24.48 3.79 -13.85
N SER A 69 25.27 2.74 -13.78
CA SER A 69 26.14 2.33 -14.89
C SER A 69 25.43 1.52 -15.97
N LYS A 70 24.18 1.15 -15.74
CA LYS A 70 23.44 0.30 -16.69
C LYS A 70 22.47 1.15 -17.51
N MET A 71 22.55 1.01 -18.84
CA MET A 71 21.59 1.64 -19.73
C MET A 71 20.30 0.83 -19.72
N LEU A 72 19.18 1.51 -19.49
CA LEU A 72 17.88 0.85 -19.47
C LEU A 72 17.42 0.51 -20.89
N SER A 73 16.72 -0.62 -21.02
CA SER A 73 16.05 -0.97 -22.27
C SER A 73 14.92 0.02 -22.57
N PRO A 74 14.45 0.13 -23.84
CA PRO A 74 13.30 0.99 -24.14
C PRO A 74 12.07 0.67 -23.30
N ALA A 75 11.81 -0.61 -23.03
CA ALA A 75 10.68 -1.02 -22.18
C ALA A 75 10.88 -0.54 -20.75
N ALA A 76 12.07 -0.68 -20.19
CA ALA A 76 12.38 -0.23 -18.84
C ALA A 76 12.29 1.29 -18.71
N GLU A 77 12.76 2.04 -19.75
CA GLU A 77 12.64 3.50 -19.78
C GLU A 77 11.17 3.94 -19.83
N SER A 78 10.34 3.27 -20.62
CA SER A 78 8.91 3.57 -20.70
C SER A 78 8.22 3.31 -19.35
N PHE A 79 8.56 2.22 -18.70
CA PHE A 79 8.01 1.91 -17.38
C PHE A 79 8.47 2.93 -16.34
N ARG A 80 9.75 3.31 -16.36
CA ARG A 80 10.28 4.34 -15.48
C ARG A 80 9.55 5.66 -15.65
N TYR A 81 9.33 6.08 -16.91
CA TYR A 81 8.58 7.29 -17.20
C TYR A 81 7.16 7.22 -16.63
N PHE A 82 6.47 6.10 -16.85
CA PHE A 82 5.13 5.88 -16.31
C PHE A 82 5.12 5.99 -14.79
N MET A 83 6.07 5.35 -14.11
CA MET A 83 6.14 5.38 -12.65
C MET A 83 6.37 6.79 -12.10
N LEU A 84 7.22 7.58 -12.77
CA LEU A 84 7.54 8.93 -12.30
C LEU A 84 6.45 9.95 -12.64
N GLU A 85 5.79 9.81 -13.79
CA GLU A 85 4.90 10.84 -14.32
C GLU A 85 3.41 10.51 -14.18
N GLU A 86 3.04 9.23 -14.22
CA GLU A 86 1.63 8.85 -14.37
C GLU A 86 1.09 7.88 -13.32
N ALA A 87 1.95 7.10 -12.66
CA ALA A 87 1.48 6.03 -11.79
C ALA A 87 0.62 6.53 -10.62
N GLU A 88 1.02 7.61 -9.98
CA GLU A 88 0.28 8.16 -8.87
C GLU A 88 -1.13 8.59 -9.29
N SER A 89 -1.22 9.30 -10.41
CA SER A 89 -2.52 9.73 -10.94
C SER A 89 -3.39 8.52 -11.34
N HIS A 90 -2.77 7.52 -11.94
CA HIS A 90 -3.47 6.30 -12.35
C HIS A 90 -4.08 5.58 -11.14
N LEU A 91 -3.30 5.40 -10.09
CA LEU A 91 -3.76 4.75 -8.87
C LEU A 91 -4.85 5.57 -8.17
N ALA A 92 -4.68 6.89 -8.13
CA ALA A 92 -5.67 7.76 -7.53
C ALA A 92 -7.01 7.71 -8.28
N GLN A 93 -6.99 7.70 -9.62
CA GLN A 93 -8.20 7.58 -10.42
C GLN A 93 -8.88 6.23 -10.24
N ARG A 94 -8.12 5.15 -10.16
CA ARG A 94 -8.67 3.79 -10.08
C ARG A 94 -9.22 3.46 -8.69
N PHE A 95 -8.51 3.90 -7.62
CA PHE A 95 -8.82 3.49 -6.25
C PHE A 95 -8.99 4.65 -5.28
N GLY A 96 -8.72 5.88 -5.69
CA GLY A 96 -8.64 7.03 -4.79
C GLY A 96 -9.92 7.35 -4.04
N MET A 97 -11.07 6.91 -4.53
CA MET A 97 -12.35 7.12 -3.86
C MET A 97 -12.45 6.40 -2.52
N HIS A 98 -11.61 5.38 -2.31
CA HIS A 98 -11.55 4.62 -1.06
C HIS A 98 -10.49 5.15 -0.09
N TRP A 99 -9.69 6.14 -0.53
CA TRP A 99 -8.59 6.65 0.28
C TRP A 99 -9.06 7.84 1.12
N PRO A 100 -8.56 7.97 2.35
CA PRO A 100 -8.88 9.15 3.15
C PRO A 100 -8.26 10.38 2.52
N LYS A 101 -8.96 11.50 2.63
CA LYS A 101 -8.43 12.79 2.20
C LYS A 101 -7.37 13.25 3.20
N ALA A 102 -6.23 13.64 2.67
CA ALA A 102 -5.14 14.13 3.50
C ALA A 102 -5.51 15.42 4.24
#